data_bc5a702f4d4fb7b92853dee64daa4343
#
_entry.id   bc5a702f4d4fb7b92853dee64daa4343
#
_cell.length_a   1.000
_cell.length_b   1.000
_cell.length_c   1.000
_cell.angle_alpha   90.00
_cell.angle_beta   90.00
_cell.angle_gamma   90.00
#
_symmetry.space_group_name_H-M   'P 1'
#
loop_
_entity.id
_entity.type
_entity.pdbx_description
1 polymer ?
#
loop_
_entity_poly.entity_id
_entity_poly.type
_entity_poly.pdbx_seq_one_letter_code
_entity_poly.pdbx_strand_id
1 'polypeptide(L)'
;MIAGRPLAECARVSRQFGEFTAVSEVSLEVRAGEIVGLLGANGAGKTTLIRMLLGLLPASAGNVLLFGDPPSRGTRRRIGYVPQGLGLYDDLTPAQNLEFSAAVFGGRRPELPVSLRPYAGTRVGSLPLGLQRRVAFAQALSHQPDLLILDEPTSGVDPLGRARLWETIAATASAGAGVLVTTHYMEEAGECTRLVIMADGRVADQGTAPEIIGAARVTVVETPAWAAAFGVLEEARMPVALAGRALRVPGATPAEVRRALDGVSARVYEAPATLEERFFQLTLPTSTTEEPA
;
A
#
# COMPACT_ATOMS: atom_id res chain seq x y z
N MET A 1 -11.31 -22.42 -13.78
CA MET A 1 -11.37 -22.39 -12.30
C MET A 1 -12.55 -21.50 -11.92
N ILE A 2 -13.53 -22.02 -11.15
CA ILE A 2 -14.63 -21.24 -10.61
C ILE A 2 -13.96 -20.28 -9.62
N ALA A 3 -13.99 -18.98 -9.89
CA ALA A 3 -13.46 -17.96 -8.99
C ALA A 3 -14.20 -18.09 -7.64
N GLY A 4 -13.49 -18.51 -6.61
CA GLY A 4 -14.06 -18.63 -5.26
C GLY A 4 -14.58 -17.25 -4.79
N ARG A 5 -15.52 -17.26 -3.84
CA ARG A 5 -16.06 -16.04 -3.23
C ARG A 5 -14.91 -15.20 -2.63
N PRO A 6 -14.90 -13.86 -2.77
CA PRO A 6 -13.90 -13.01 -2.12
C PRO A 6 -13.88 -13.21 -0.60
N LEU A 7 -12.69 -13.14 -0.01
CA LEU A 7 -12.52 -13.16 1.45
C LEU A 7 -12.86 -11.80 2.06
N ALA A 8 -12.61 -10.73 1.30
CA ALA A 8 -13.01 -9.37 1.63
C ALA A 8 -13.55 -8.68 0.39
N GLU A 9 -14.59 -7.87 0.55
CA GLU A 9 -15.25 -7.14 -0.54
C GLU A 9 -15.70 -5.78 -0.02
N CYS A 10 -15.35 -4.73 -0.74
CA CYS A 10 -15.96 -3.41 -0.66
C CYS A 10 -16.67 -3.13 -1.97
N ALA A 11 -17.97 -2.83 -1.93
CA ALA A 11 -18.79 -2.50 -3.09
C ALA A 11 -19.24 -1.05 -2.99
N ARG A 12 -18.59 -0.15 -3.77
CA ARG A 12 -18.84 1.29 -3.83
C ARG A 12 -18.92 1.95 -2.45
N VAL A 13 -17.97 1.62 -1.57
CA VAL A 13 -17.97 2.16 -0.22
C VAL A 13 -17.53 3.60 -0.21
N SER A 14 -18.22 4.41 0.60
CA SER A 14 -17.87 5.81 0.84
C SER A 14 -17.82 6.10 2.33
N ARG A 15 -16.96 7.06 2.72
CA ARG A 15 -16.90 7.57 4.08
C ARG A 15 -16.76 9.08 4.10
N GLN A 16 -17.69 9.74 4.78
CA GLN A 16 -17.70 11.18 4.99
C GLN A 16 -17.51 11.50 6.48
N PHE A 17 -16.79 12.57 6.76
CA PHE A 17 -16.61 13.19 8.07
C PHE A 17 -17.00 14.66 7.97
N GLY A 18 -18.24 14.99 8.33
CA GLY A 18 -18.80 16.29 8.04
C GLY A 18 -18.82 16.55 6.52
N GLU A 19 -18.20 17.63 6.09
CA GLU A 19 -18.07 17.98 4.66
C GLU A 19 -16.91 17.26 3.96
N PHE A 20 -15.97 16.68 4.71
CA PHE A 20 -14.81 16.00 4.15
C PHE A 20 -15.13 14.55 3.75
N THR A 21 -14.90 14.20 2.49
CA THR A 21 -15.05 12.83 1.97
C THR A 21 -13.69 12.14 1.95
N ALA A 22 -13.46 11.25 2.89
CA ALA A 22 -12.19 10.50 3.01
C ALA A 22 -12.09 9.30 2.05
N VAL A 23 -13.23 8.69 1.68
CA VAL A 23 -13.33 7.59 0.73
C VAL A 23 -14.61 7.79 -0.09
N SER A 24 -14.53 7.68 -1.41
CA SER A 24 -15.63 7.92 -2.34
C SER A 24 -15.77 6.77 -3.33
N GLU A 25 -16.85 6.01 -3.22
CA GLU A 25 -17.27 4.94 -4.13
C GLU A 25 -16.20 3.88 -4.45
N VAL A 26 -15.37 3.54 -3.47
CA VAL A 26 -14.29 2.55 -3.65
C VAL A 26 -14.85 1.13 -3.72
N SER A 27 -14.44 0.39 -4.74
CA SER A 27 -14.67 -1.06 -4.86
C SER A 27 -13.34 -1.81 -4.83
N LEU A 28 -13.25 -2.84 -4.00
CA LEU A 28 -12.05 -3.64 -3.75
C LEU A 28 -12.47 -5.06 -3.39
N GLU A 29 -11.77 -6.05 -3.90
CA GLU A 29 -11.88 -7.45 -3.49
C GLU A 29 -10.52 -7.99 -3.08
N VAL A 30 -10.50 -8.98 -2.18
CA VAL A 30 -9.32 -9.80 -1.87
C VAL A 30 -9.73 -11.27 -1.90
N ARG A 31 -9.00 -12.08 -2.65
CA ARG A 31 -9.26 -13.51 -2.82
C ARG A 31 -8.22 -14.36 -2.11
N ALA A 32 -8.53 -15.63 -1.92
CA ALA A 32 -7.59 -16.61 -1.35
C ALA A 32 -6.34 -16.73 -2.24
N GLY A 33 -5.16 -16.73 -1.62
CA GLY A 33 -3.87 -16.83 -2.30
C GLY A 33 -3.43 -15.55 -3.04
N GLU A 34 -4.21 -14.46 -2.95
CA GLU A 34 -3.91 -13.19 -3.59
C GLU A 34 -3.21 -12.24 -2.61
N ILE A 35 -2.24 -11.47 -3.12
CA ILE A 35 -1.65 -10.32 -2.41
C ILE A 35 -2.11 -9.06 -3.14
N VAL A 36 -3.01 -8.32 -2.52
CA VAL A 36 -3.51 -7.04 -3.04
C VAL A 36 -2.75 -5.90 -2.39
N GLY A 37 -2.00 -5.15 -3.20
CA GLY A 37 -1.33 -3.92 -2.78
C GLY A 37 -2.25 -2.71 -2.91
N LEU A 38 -2.55 -2.04 -1.80
CA LEU A 38 -3.31 -0.79 -1.78
C LEU A 38 -2.33 0.38 -1.70
N LEU A 39 -2.05 0.99 -2.85
CA LEU A 39 -1.08 2.06 -3.03
C LEU A 39 -1.77 3.43 -2.97
N GLY A 40 -1.06 4.44 -2.51
CA GLY A 40 -1.53 5.82 -2.49
C GLY A 40 -0.69 6.68 -1.57
N ALA A 41 -0.70 7.99 -1.79
CA ALA A 41 -0.06 8.95 -0.91
C ALA A 41 -0.68 8.95 0.50
N ASN A 42 -0.02 9.60 1.45
CA ASN A 42 -0.60 9.84 2.76
C ASN A 42 -1.86 10.69 2.60
N GLY A 43 -2.94 10.30 3.29
CA GLY A 43 -4.23 10.97 3.12
C GLY A 43 -5.12 10.43 1.99
N ALA A 44 -4.65 9.53 1.12
CA ALA A 44 -5.45 8.95 0.04
C ALA A 44 -6.64 8.09 0.48
N GLY A 45 -6.85 7.87 1.79
CA GLY A 45 -8.00 7.13 2.32
C GLY A 45 -7.73 5.66 2.65
N LYS A 46 -6.51 5.14 2.46
CA LYS A 46 -6.15 3.72 2.67
C LYS A 46 -6.52 3.18 4.04
N THR A 47 -6.04 3.81 5.11
CA THR A 47 -6.35 3.40 6.50
C THR A 47 -7.85 3.53 6.82
N THR A 48 -8.53 4.53 6.26
CA THR A 48 -9.98 4.69 6.38
C THR A 48 -10.71 3.51 5.74
N LEU A 49 -10.30 3.09 4.55
CA LEU A 49 -10.85 1.92 3.84
C LEU A 49 -10.62 0.64 4.66
N ILE A 50 -9.40 0.42 5.18
CA ILE A 50 -9.10 -0.73 6.06
C ILE A 50 -10.01 -0.73 7.30
N ARG A 51 -10.19 0.41 7.96
CA ARG A 51 -11.06 0.50 9.15
C ARG A 51 -12.52 0.19 8.83
N MET A 52 -13.02 0.61 7.66
CA MET A 52 -14.35 0.22 7.19
C MET A 52 -14.42 -1.29 6.91
N LEU A 53 -13.42 -1.85 6.25
CA LEU A 53 -13.34 -3.28 5.94
C LEU A 53 -13.35 -4.13 7.21
N LEU A 54 -12.62 -3.70 8.25
CA LEU A 54 -12.61 -4.35 9.57
C LEU A 54 -13.89 -4.13 10.38
N GLY A 55 -14.81 -3.27 9.93
CA GLY A 55 -16.00 -2.87 10.68
C GLY A 55 -15.68 -2.07 11.95
N LEU A 56 -14.52 -1.42 11.99
CA LEU A 56 -14.11 -0.49 13.04
C LEU A 56 -14.65 0.93 12.79
N LEU A 57 -15.04 1.19 11.56
CA LEU A 57 -15.63 2.44 11.10
C LEU A 57 -16.80 2.10 10.17
N PRO A 58 -18.03 2.59 10.41
CA PRO A 58 -19.13 2.35 9.50
C PRO A 58 -18.93 3.10 8.18
N ALA A 59 -19.29 2.49 7.06
CA ALA A 59 -19.39 3.18 5.78
C ALA A 59 -20.57 4.16 5.82
N SER A 60 -20.44 5.31 5.14
CA SER A 60 -21.55 6.25 4.93
C SER A 60 -22.45 5.80 3.78
N ALA A 61 -21.89 5.05 2.80
CA ALA A 61 -22.62 4.42 1.68
C ALA A 61 -21.85 3.20 1.17
N GLY A 62 -22.51 2.34 0.40
CA GLY A 62 -21.94 1.10 -0.12
C GLY A 62 -21.98 -0.04 0.91
N ASN A 63 -21.41 -1.18 0.54
CA ASN A 63 -21.43 -2.39 1.35
C ASN A 63 -20.03 -2.95 1.55
N VAL A 64 -19.80 -3.48 2.75
CA VAL A 64 -18.56 -4.22 3.10
C VAL A 64 -18.94 -5.63 3.50
N LEU A 65 -18.27 -6.61 2.93
CA LEU A 65 -18.43 -8.02 3.27
C LEU A 65 -17.08 -8.65 3.60
N LEU A 66 -17.06 -9.48 4.62
CA LEU A 66 -15.95 -10.34 5.02
C LEU A 66 -16.43 -11.79 4.97
N PHE A 67 -15.78 -12.61 4.14
CA PHE A 67 -16.18 -14.02 3.91
C PHE A 67 -17.64 -14.14 3.46
N GLY A 68 -18.17 -13.03 2.90
CA GLY A 68 -19.52 -12.88 2.41
C GLY A 68 -20.59 -12.48 3.41
N ASP A 69 -20.19 -12.15 4.62
CA ASP A 69 -21.05 -11.61 5.67
C ASP A 69 -20.63 -10.20 6.06
N PRO A 70 -21.52 -9.37 6.60
CA PRO A 70 -21.12 -8.09 7.17
C PRO A 70 -20.05 -8.24 8.24
N PRO A 71 -19.15 -7.25 8.42
CA PRO A 71 -18.13 -7.26 9.45
C PRO A 71 -18.74 -7.47 10.84
N SER A 72 -18.28 -8.49 11.54
CA SER A 72 -18.77 -8.90 12.86
C SER A 72 -17.62 -9.42 13.74
N ARG A 73 -17.88 -9.71 15.01
CA ARG A 73 -16.89 -10.39 15.87
C ARG A 73 -16.52 -11.77 15.31
N GLY A 74 -17.48 -12.46 14.68
CA GLY A 74 -17.24 -13.80 14.08
C GLY A 74 -16.31 -13.71 12.87
N THR A 75 -16.59 -12.80 11.94
CA THR A 75 -15.76 -12.61 10.74
C THR A 75 -14.36 -12.11 11.10
N ARG A 76 -14.22 -11.20 12.07
CA ARG A 76 -12.90 -10.70 12.52
C ARG A 76 -12.01 -11.76 13.16
N ARG A 77 -12.56 -12.84 13.71
CA ARG A 77 -11.76 -13.96 14.24
C ARG A 77 -10.95 -14.70 13.18
N ARG A 78 -11.30 -14.51 11.91
CA ARG A 78 -10.62 -15.13 10.76
C ARG A 78 -9.62 -14.18 10.11
N ILE A 79 -9.38 -12.99 10.72
CA ILE A 79 -8.50 -11.95 10.19
C ILE A 79 -7.28 -11.79 11.08
N GLY A 80 -6.09 -11.80 10.49
CA GLY A 80 -4.87 -11.25 11.07
C GLY A 80 -4.77 -9.78 10.69
N TYR A 81 -4.57 -8.91 11.65
CA TYR A 81 -4.43 -7.47 11.38
C TYR A 81 -3.19 -6.90 12.05
N VAL A 82 -2.35 -6.23 11.27
CA VAL A 82 -1.23 -5.43 11.77
C VAL A 82 -1.53 -3.97 11.42
N PRO A 83 -1.92 -3.15 12.40
CA PRO A 83 -2.11 -1.71 12.20
C PRO A 83 -0.77 -0.99 12.04
N GLN A 84 -0.79 0.23 11.52
CA GLN A 84 0.39 1.09 11.40
C GLN A 84 1.15 1.26 12.74
N GLY A 85 0.42 1.36 13.86
CA GLY A 85 0.97 1.42 15.22
C GLY A 85 1.24 0.05 15.86
N LEU A 86 1.36 -1.03 15.08
CA LEU A 86 1.69 -2.42 15.45
C LEU A 86 0.65 -3.16 16.29
N GLY A 87 -0.14 -2.51 17.13
CA GLY A 87 -1.16 -3.15 17.98
C GLY A 87 -0.59 -4.07 19.06
N LEU A 88 0.62 -3.79 19.54
CA LEU A 88 1.31 -4.53 20.58
C LEU A 88 1.19 -3.81 21.93
N TYR A 89 1.33 -4.57 23.00
CA TYR A 89 1.49 -4.03 24.36
C TYR A 89 2.99 -3.88 24.65
N ASP A 90 3.45 -2.66 24.73
CA ASP A 90 4.87 -2.31 24.88
C ASP A 90 5.49 -2.82 26.18
N ASP A 91 4.69 -2.90 27.25
CA ASP A 91 5.09 -3.39 28.56
C ASP A 91 5.19 -4.92 28.65
N LEU A 92 4.63 -5.63 27.70
CA LEU A 92 4.67 -7.09 27.62
C LEU A 92 5.86 -7.57 26.79
N THR A 93 6.32 -8.78 27.07
CA THR A 93 7.31 -9.48 26.23
C THR A 93 6.66 -10.02 24.95
N PRO A 94 7.45 -10.43 23.93
CA PRO A 94 6.90 -11.10 22.75
C PRO A 94 6.01 -12.31 23.09
N ALA A 95 6.46 -13.15 24.01
CA ALA A 95 5.69 -14.33 24.43
C ALA A 95 4.35 -13.95 25.06
N GLN A 96 4.33 -12.93 25.93
CA GLN A 96 3.11 -12.44 26.57
C GLN A 96 2.13 -11.78 25.59
N ASN A 97 2.62 -11.04 24.57
CA ASN A 97 1.78 -10.50 23.52
C ASN A 97 1.10 -11.63 22.71
N LEU A 98 1.83 -12.67 22.34
CA LEU A 98 1.28 -13.83 21.65
C LEU A 98 0.29 -14.61 22.52
N GLU A 99 0.57 -14.77 23.81
CA GLU A 99 -0.32 -15.44 24.77
C GLU A 99 -1.63 -14.69 24.96
N PHE A 100 -1.56 -13.35 25.07
CA PHE A 100 -2.74 -12.50 25.12
C PHE A 100 -3.61 -12.68 23.86
N SER A 101 -3.00 -12.63 22.67
CA SER A 101 -3.72 -12.88 21.41
C SER A 101 -4.37 -14.26 21.39
N ALA A 102 -3.64 -15.31 21.76
CA ALA A 102 -4.18 -16.66 21.82
C ALA A 102 -5.40 -16.78 22.76
N ALA A 103 -5.37 -16.11 23.91
CA ALA A 103 -6.51 -16.08 24.84
C ALA A 103 -7.74 -15.42 24.23
N VAL A 104 -7.56 -14.32 23.45
CA VAL A 104 -8.64 -13.61 22.78
C VAL A 104 -9.28 -14.45 21.66
N PHE A 105 -8.45 -15.15 20.88
CA PHE A 105 -8.92 -15.97 19.74
C PHE A 105 -9.35 -17.39 20.15
N GLY A 106 -9.11 -17.79 21.41
CA GLY A 106 -9.46 -19.12 21.91
C GLY A 106 -8.54 -20.24 21.41
N GLY A 107 -7.31 -19.88 21.03
CA GLY A 107 -6.29 -20.78 20.50
C GLY A 107 -5.34 -21.33 21.57
N ARG A 108 -4.50 -22.29 21.17
CA ARG A 108 -3.36 -22.74 21.99
C ARG A 108 -2.30 -21.62 21.99
N ARG A 109 -1.52 -21.56 23.08
CA ARG A 109 -0.36 -20.65 23.15
C ARG A 109 0.55 -20.91 21.95
N PRO A 110 0.77 -19.91 21.06
CA PRO A 110 1.64 -20.09 19.92
C PRO A 110 3.10 -20.17 20.36
N GLU A 111 3.88 -20.99 19.67
CA GLU A 111 5.31 -21.00 19.88
C GLU A 111 5.93 -19.67 19.42
N LEU A 112 6.88 -19.17 20.23
CA LEU A 112 7.63 -18.00 19.85
C LEU A 112 8.53 -18.33 18.64
N PRO A 113 8.42 -17.59 17.51
CA PRO A 113 9.29 -17.79 16.36
C PRO A 113 10.76 -17.85 16.75
N VAL A 114 11.55 -18.71 16.10
CA VAL A 114 12.97 -18.92 16.43
C VAL A 114 13.74 -17.60 16.46
N SER A 115 13.45 -16.70 15.54
CA SER A 115 14.07 -15.37 15.45
C SER A 115 13.76 -14.43 16.62
N LEU A 116 12.69 -14.70 17.39
CA LEU A 116 12.28 -13.92 18.56
C LEU A 116 12.68 -14.57 19.89
N ARG A 117 13.10 -15.84 19.90
CA ARG A 117 13.50 -16.56 21.12
C ARG A 117 14.60 -15.86 21.94
N PRO A 118 15.64 -15.25 21.33
CA PRO A 118 16.64 -14.49 22.07
C PRO A 118 16.08 -13.30 22.88
N TYR A 119 14.91 -12.80 22.48
CA TYR A 119 14.25 -11.62 23.06
C TYR A 119 13.03 -11.99 23.95
N ALA A 120 12.87 -13.27 24.28
CA ALA A 120 11.70 -13.77 25.00
C ALA A 120 11.42 -13.08 26.35
N GLY A 121 12.47 -12.60 27.02
CA GLY A 121 12.37 -11.88 28.29
C GLY A 121 12.41 -10.35 28.16
N THR A 122 12.56 -9.79 26.95
CA THR A 122 12.66 -8.36 26.71
C THR A 122 11.29 -7.76 26.44
N ARG A 123 10.95 -6.62 27.05
CA ARG A 123 9.70 -5.91 26.74
C ARG A 123 9.69 -5.42 25.30
N VAL A 124 8.52 -5.53 24.63
CA VAL A 124 8.39 -5.17 23.22
C VAL A 124 8.77 -3.70 22.96
N GLY A 125 8.37 -2.78 23.81
CA GLY A 125 8.71 -1.36 23.66
C GLY A 125 10.23 -1.05 23.71
N SER A 126 11.05 -1.98 24.23
CA SER A 126 12.52 -1.84 24.24
C SER A 126 13.20 -2.51 23.04
N LEU A 127 12.45 -3.18 22.18
CA LEU A 127 13.00 -3.85 21.00
C LEU A 127 13.18 -2.84 19.85
N PRO A 128 14.18 -3.03 18.97
CA PRO A 128 14.23 -2.34 17.69
C PRO A 128 12.93 -2.54 16.89
N LEU A 129 12.52 -1.51 16.13
CA LEU A 129 11.27 -1.50 15.37
C LEU A 129 11.08 -2.74 14.47
N GLY A 130 12.14 -3.19 13.80
CA GLY A 130 12.09 -4.40 12.96
C GLY A 130 11.75 -5.67 13.75
N LEU A 131 12.15 -5.77 15.02
CA LEU A 131 11.76 -6.89 15.90
C LEU A 131 10.34 -6.72 16.41
N GLN A 132 9.92 -5.51 16.78
CA GLN A 132 8.54 -5.22 17.14
C GLN A 132 7.58 -5.63 16.01
N ARG A 133 7.89 -5.29 14.75
CA ARG A 133 7.10 -5.71 13.58
C ARG A 133 7.02 -7.22 13.44
N ARG A 134 8.12 -7.95 13.68
CA ARG A 134 8.09 -9.42 13.68
C ARG A 134 7.18 -9.99 14.78
N VAL A 135 7.13 -9.35 15.94
CA VAL A 135 6.18 -9.73 17.01
C VAL A 135 4.74 -9.48 16.54
N ALA A 136 4.45 -8.32 15.94
CA ALA A 136 3.13 -7.99 15.41
C ALA A 136 2.67 -8.99 14.33
N PHE A 137 3.57 -9.37 13.40
CA PHE A 137 3.29 -10.42 12.41
C PHE A 137 3.03 -11.77 13.06
N ALA A 138 3.90 -12.18 13.99
CA ALA A 138 3.72 -13.45 14.71
C ALA A 138 2.38 -13.48 15.46
N GLN A 139 1.97 -12.35 16.06
CA GLN A 139 0.69 -12.20 16.73
C GLN A 139 -0.47 -12.29 15.73
N ALA A 140 -0.42 -11.56 14.61
CA ALA A 140 -1.47 -11.56 13.60
C ALA A 140 -1.65 -12.92 12.92
N LEU A 141 -0.58 -13.72 12.81
CA LEU A 141 -0.58 -15.05 12.19
C LEU A 141 -0.84 -16.20 13.19
N SER A 142 -0.85 -15.92 14.50
CA SER A 142 -0.89 -16.93 15.55
C SER A 142 -2.11 -17.85 15.53
N HIS A 143 -3.23 -17.36 14.99
CA HIS A 143 -4.51 -18.08 14.89
C HIS A 143 -4.82 -18.57 13.47
N GLN A 144 -3.82 -18.56 12.55
CA GLN A 144 -3.92 -19.03 11.17
C GLN A 144 -5.09 -18.35 10.42
N PRO A 145 -5.05 -17.04 10.23
CA PRO A 145 -6.14 -16.29 9.60
C PRO A 145 -6.31 -16.67 8.13
N ASP A 146 -7.54 -16.64 7.65
CA ASP A 146 -7.86 -16.77 6.22
C ASP A 146 -7.57 -15.47 5.44
N LEU A 147 -7.57 -14.32 6.12
CA LEU A 147 -7.28 -13.01 5.56
C LEU A 147 -6.27 -12.26 6.44
N LEU A 148 -5.20 -11.77 5.85
CA LEU A 148 -4.20 -10.93 6.50
C LEU A 148 -4.31 -9.50 5.99
N ILE A 149 -4.49 -8.54 6.89
CA ILE A 149 -4.55 -7.11 6.58
C ILE A 149 -3.37 -6.41 7.24
N LEU A 150 -2.59 -5.68 6.46
CA LEU A 150 -1.34 -5.05 6.88
C LEU A 150 -1.36 -3.57 6.51
N ASP A 151 -1.31 -2.69 7.51
CA ASP A 151 -1.32 -1.24 7.29
C ASP A 151 0.11 -0.69 7.44
N GLU A 152 0.78 -0.43 6.30
CA GLU A 152 2.18 0.02 6.18
C GLU A 152 3.18 -0.86 6.98
N PRO A 153 3.21 -2.17 6.75
CA PRO A 153 3.92 -3.11 7.61
C PRO A 153 5.45 -2.95 7.61
N THR A 154 6.00 -2.31 6.60
CA THR A 154 7.46 -2.20 6.36
C THR A 154 8.01 -0.81 6.63
N SER A 155 7.15 0.16 6.97
CA SER A 155 7.57 1.54 7.24
C SER A 155 8.60 1.60 8.38
N GLY A 156 9.75 2.25 8.14
CA GLY A 156 10.84 2.37 9.12
C GLY A 156 11.64 1.10 9.39
N VAL A 157 11.50 0.06 8.57
CA VAL A 157 12.26 -1.19 8.67
C VAL A 157 13.45 -1.15 7.70
N ASP A 158 14.60 -1.66 8.13
CA ASP A 158 15.77 -1.80 7.27
C ASP A 158 15.52 -2.75 6.08
N PRO A 159 16.30 -2.65 4.99
CA PRO A 159 16.05 -3.45 3.77
C PRO A 159 16.00 -4.96 4.00
N LEU A 160 16.87 -5.50 4.88
CA LEU A 160 16.89 -6.94 5.17
C LEU A 160 15.66 -7.35 5.98
N GLY A 161 15.26 -6.53 6.95
CA GLY A 161 14.03 -6.71 7.72
C GLY A 161 12.80 -6.69 6.82
N ARG A 162 12.76 -5.76 5.85
CA ARG A 162 11.68 -5.65 4.85
C ARG A 162 11.57 -6.90 4.00
N ALA A 163 12.68 -7.38 3.44
CA ALA A 163 12.69 -8.62 2.64
C ALA A 163 12.11 -9.82 3.42
N ARG A 164 12.50 -10.00 4.68
CA ARG A 164 11.98 -11.08 5.53
C ARG A 164 10.49 -10.95 5.86
N LEU A 165 9.96 -9.73 5.97
CA LEU A 165 8.53 -9.52 6.14
C LEU A 165 7.78 -9.90 4.87
N TRP A 166 8.29 -9.53 3.69
CA TRP A 166 7.72 -9.93 2.41
C TRP A 166 7.78 -11.43 2.15
N GLU A 167 8.86 -12.12 2.54
CA GLU A 167 8.91 -13.59 2.55
C GLU A 167 7.77 -14.19 3.38
N THR A 168 7.47 -13.61 4.56
CA THR A 168 6.37 -14.06 5.42
C THR A 168 5.01 -13.79 4.78
N ILE A 169 4.81 -12.65 4.13
CA ILE A 169 3.59 -12.30 3.40
C ILE A 169 3.36 -13.28 2.25
N ALA A 170 4.39 -13.51 1.43
CA ALA A 170 4.33 -14.42 0.28
C ALA A 170 4.04 -15.87 0.74
N ALA A 171 4.69 -16.34 1.80
CA ALA A 171 4.43 -17.66 2.37
C ALA A 171 2.98 -17.78 2.87
N THR A 172 2.43 -16.74 3.50
CA THR A 172 1.05 -16.71 4.00
C THR A 172 0.04 -16.79 2.85
N ALA A 173 0.27 -16.03 1.78
CA ALA A 173 -0.58 -16.08 0.58
C ALA A 173 -0.47 -17.44 -0.12
N SER A 174 0.74 -18.00 -0.25
CA SER A 174 0.97 -19.32 -0.85
C SER A 174 0.30 -20.46 -0.05
N ALA A 175 0.11 -20.27 1.25
CA ALA A 175 -0.65 -21.20 2.11
C ALA A 175 -2.17 -21.07 1.93
N GLY A 176 -2.65 -20.14 1.10
CA GLY A 176 -4.06 -19.96 0.74
C GLY A 176 -4.76 -18.78 1.42
N ALA A 177 -4.12 -18.04 2.31
CA ALA A 177 -4.70 -16.83 2.86
C ALA A 177 -4.74 -15.70 1.80
N GLY A 178 -5.77 -14.85 1.85
CA GLY A 178 -5.75 -13.59 1.13
C GLY A 178 -4.96 -12.54 1.90
N VAL A 179 -4.26 -11.65 1.22
CA VAL A 179 -3.50 -10.56 1.84
C VAL A 179 -3.89 -9.22 1.27
N LEU A 180 -4.18 -8.25 2.11
CA LEU A 180 -4.31 -6.84 1.77
C LEU A 180 -3.20 -6.07 2.47
N VAL A 181 -2.32 -5.43 1.71
CA VAL A 181 -1.20 -4.66 2.25
C VAL A 181 -1.26 -3.22 1.73
N THR A 182 -1.19 -2.23 2.64
CA THR A 182 -0.99 -0.85 2.22
C THR A 182 0.49 -0.53 2.17
N THR A 183 0.89 0.21 1.17
CA THR A 183 2.26 0.73 1.06
C THR A 183 2.27 2.04 0.28
N HIS A 184 3.30 2.82 0.49
CA HIS A 184 3.68 3.97 -0.33
C HIS A 184 5.03 3.74 -1.05
N TYR A 185 5.63 2.54 -0.86
CA TYR A 185 6.87 2.15 -1.53
C TYR A 185 6.57 1.44 -2.85
N MET A 186 6.99 2.02 -3.98
CA MET A 186 6.76 1.43 -5.30
C MET A 186 7.52 0.11 -5.53
N GLU A 187 8.66 -0.06 -4.85
CA GLU A 187 9.42 -1.31 -4.88
C GLU A 187 8.59 -2.51 -4.39
N GLU A 188 7.72 -2.27 -3.40
CA GLU A 188 6.85 -3.29 -2.82
C GLU A 188 5.67 -3.68 -3.72
N ALA A 189 5.31 -2.81 -4.64
CA ALA A 189 4.25 -3.08 -5.61
C ALA A 189 4.58 -4.29 -6.50
N GLY A 190 5.87 -4.54 -6.75
CA GLY A 190 6.33 -5.73 -7.51
C GLY A 190 6.07 -7.06 -6.80
N GLU A 191 5.91 -7.06 -5.48
CA GLU A 191 5.62 -8.24 -4.68
C GLU A 191 4.12 -8.58 -4.63
N CYS A 192 3.26 -7.67 -5.08
CA CYS A 192 1.82 -7.83 -5.08
C CYS A 192 1.33 -8.52 -6.36
N THR A 193 0.36 -9.41 -6.24
CA THR A 193 -0.29 -10.06 -7.39
C THR A 193 -1.21 -9.11 -8.14
N ARG A 194 -1.81 -8.17 -7.42
CA ARG A 194 -2.66 -7.10 -7.95
C ARG A 194 -2.51 -5.84 -7.12
N LEU A 195 -2.66 -4.70 -7.77
CA LEU A 195 -2.56 -3.38 -7.18
C LEU A 195 -3.89 -2.64 -7.28
N VAL A 196 -4.16 -1.82 -6.30
CA VAL A 196 -5.24 -0.82 -6.30
C VAL A 196 -4.60 0.52 -5.93
N ILE A 197 -4.62 1.46 -6.85
CA ILE A 197 -4.05 2.80 -6.64
C ILE A 197 -5.17 3.72 -6.17
N MET A 198 -4.97 4.33 -5.01
CA MET A 198 -5.88 5.33 -4.45
C MET A 198 -5.29 6.74 -4.54
N ALA A 199 -6.12 7.67 -5.00
CA ALA A 199 -5.87 9.11 -4.97
C ALA A 199 -7.16 9.83 -4.55
N ASP A 200 -7.06 10.83 -3.68
CA ASP A 200 -8.18 11.67 -3.24
C ASP A 200 -9.43 10.89 -2.81
N GLY A 201 -9.21 9.78 -2.08
CA GLY A 201 -10.28 8.93 -1.58
C GLY A 201 -10.94 8.03 -2.63
N ARG A 202 -10.43 7.94 -3.86
CA ARG A 202 -10.98 7.17 -4.97
C ARG A 202 -9.96 6.15 -5.49
N VAL A 203 -10.44 5.13 -6.19
CA VAL A 203 -9.59 4.25 -7.00
C VAL A 203 -9.26 4.98 -8.29
N ALA A 204 -7.99 5.30 -8.48
CA ALA A 204 -7.48 5.90 -9.72
C ALA A 204 -7.22 4.85 -10.80
N ASP A 205 -6.72 3.67 -10.41
CA ASP A 205 -6.51 2.52 -11.30
C ASP A 205 -6.37 1.23 -10.49
N GLN A 206 -6.61 0.06 -11.12
CA GLN A 206 -6.39 -1.24 -10.48
C GLN A 206 -6.09 -2.32 -11.52
N GLY A 207 -5.23 -3.26 -11.16
CA GLY A 207 -4.80 -4.36 -12.03
C GLY A 207 -3.46 -4.90 -11.60
N THR A 208 -2.84 -5.74 -12.40
CA THR A 208 -1.42 -6.10 -12.27
C THR A 208 -0.54 -4.89 -12.60
N ALA A 209 0.71 -4.87 -12.14
CA ALA A 209 1.62 -3.78 -12.47
C ALA A 209 1.76 -3.54 -13.99
N PRO A 210 1.90 -4.58 -14.84
CA PRO A 210 1.90 -4.39 -16.29
C PRO A 210 0.60 -3.80 -16.86
N GLU A 211 -0.58 -4.19 -16.33
CA GLU A 211 -1.87 -3.65 -16.78
C GLU A 211 -1.99 -2.15 -16.42
N ILE A 212 -1.60 -1.77 -15.21
CA ILE A 212 -1.62 -0.37 -14.76
C ILE A 212 -0.65 0.50 -15.57
N ILE A 213 0.56 0.01 -15.85
CA ILE A 213 1.51 0.71 -16.72
C ILE A 213 0.93 0.83 -18.13
N GLY A 214 0.41 -0.27 -18.66
CA GLY A 214 -0.23 -0.31 -19.99
C GLY A 214 0.62 0.35 -21.07
N ALA A 215 -0.01 1.25 -21.84
CA ALA A 215 0.64 2.05 -22.88
C ALA A 215 1.16 3.41 -22.38
N ALA A 216 1.25 3.63 -21.06
CA ALA A 216 1.69 4.90 -20.52
C ALA A 216 3.12 5.26 -20.96
N ARG A 217 3.32 6.52 -21.30
CA ARG A 217 4.59 7.06 -21.76
C ARG A 217 5.08 8.16 -20.83
N VAL A 218 6.39 8.35 -20.83
CA VAL A 218 7.06 9.43 -20.12
C VAL A 218 7.99 10.17 -21.09
N THR A 219 8.09 11.47 -20.96
CA THR A 219 9.06 12.24 -21.71
C THR A 219 10.43 12.12 -21.07
N VAL A 220 11.42 11.79 -21.89
CA VAL A 220 12.83 11.61 -21.49
C VAL A 220 13.67 12.72 -22.10
N VAL A 221 14.55 13.32 -21.28
CA VAL A 221 15.50 14.35 -21.69
C VAL A 221 16.91 13.86 -21.44
N GLU A 222 17.70 13.73 -22.50
CA GLU A 222 19.11 13.42 -22.46
C GLU A 222 19.92 14.67 -22.81
N THR A 223 20.75 15.14 -21.89
CA THR A 223 21.62 16.30 -22.09
C THR A 223 22.85 16.20 -21.18
N PRO A 224 24.04 16.63 -21.66
CA PRO A 224 25.21 16.82 -20.80
C PRO A 224 24.98 17.87 -19.71
N ALA A 225 24.12 18.87 -19.98
CA ALA A 225 23.77 19.96 -19.06
C ALA A 225 22.54 19.59 -18.19
N TRP A 226 22.46 18.36 -17.69
CA TRP A 226 21.30 17.85 -16.98
C TRP A 226 20.89 18.68 -15.76
N ALA A 227 21.86 19.28 -15.02
CA ALA A 227 21.56 20.11 -13.86
C ALA A 227 20.83 21.41 -14.26
N ALA A 228 21.25 22.05 -15.35
CA ALA A 228 20.58 23.23 -15.88
C ALA A 228 19.18 22.87 -16.41
N ALA A 229 19.06 21.77 -17.16
CA ALA A 229 17.78 21.28 -17.66
C ALA A 229 16.81 20.92 -16.51
N PHE A 230 17.31 20.30 -15.43
CA PHE A 230 16.52 20.01 -14.24
C PHE A 230 15.96 21.28 -13.61
N GLY A 231 16.82 22.30 -13.37
CA GLY A 231 16.38 23.57 -12.78
C GLY A 231 15.32 24.28 -13.63
N VAL A 232 15.51 24.31 -14.96
CA VAL A 232 14.53 24.91 -15.89
C VAL A 232 13.17 24.19 -15.83
N LEU A 233 13.18 22.84 -15.78
CA LEU A 233 11.94 22.07 -15.71
C LEU A 233 11.25 22.22 -14.34
N GLU A 234 12.03 22.32 -13.26
CA GLU A 234 11.52 22.56 -11.91
C GLU A 234 10.90 23.97 -11.79
N GLU A 235 11.55 25.01 -12.35
CA GLU A 235 11.01 26.37 -12.43
C GLU A 235 9.71 26.42 -13.25
N ALA A 236 9.63 25.60 -14.32
CA ALA A 236 8.40 25.43 -15.11
C ALA A 236 7.34 24.59 -14.39
N ARG A 237 7.57 24.18 -13.13
CA ARG A 237 6.69 23.30 -12.33
C ARG A 237 6.38 21.97 -13.00
N MET A 238 7.26 21.47 -13.84
CA MET A 238 7.16 20.15 -14.41
C MET A 238 7.73 19.12 -13.43
N PRO A 239 7.01 18.03 -13.13
CA PRO A 239 7.57 16.96 -12.32
C PRO A 239 8.73 16.34 -13.07
N VAL A 240 9.91 16.34 -12.46
CA VAL A 240 11.14 15.85 -13.07
C VAL A 240 11.90 14.97 -12.09
N ALA A 241 12.36 13.83 -12.57
CA ALA A 241 13.22 12.92 -11.82
C ALA A 241 14.48 12.60 -12.61
N LEU A 242 15.62 12.45 -11.92
CA LEU A 242 16.87 12.01 -12.51
C LEU A 242 16.92 10.48 -12.49
N ALA A 243 17.03 9.85 -13.66
CA ALA A 243 17.20 8.41 -13.82
C ALA A 243 18.50 8.11 -14.57
N GLY A 244 19.54 7.79 -13.85
CA GLY A 244 20.87 7.59 -14.40
C GLY A 244 21.46 8.91 -14.96
N ARG A 245 21.50 9.04 -16.29
CA ARG A 245 21.99 10.24 -16.99
C ARG A 245 20.88 10.99 -17.76
N ALA A 246 19.65 10.59 -17.59
CA ALA A 246 18.49 11.17 -18.23
C ALA A 246 17.55 11.78 -17.21
N LEU A 247 16.84 12.82 -17.60
CA LEU A 247 15.70 13.34 -16.83
C LEU A 247 14.43 12.69 -17.38
N ARG A 248 13.55 12.30 -16.50
CA ARG A 248 12.24 11.72 -16.84
C ARG A 248 11.15 12.64 -16.31
N VAL A 249 10.25 13.04 -17.21
CA VAL A 249 9.24 14.07 -16.96
C VAL A 249 7.85 13.43 -17.16
N PRO A 250 7.27 12.83 -16.11
CA PRO A 250 5.94 12.24 -16.21
C PRO A 250 4.86 13.32 -16.34
N GLY A 251 3.82 13.04 -17.13
CA GLY A 251 2.66 13.93 -17.29
C GLY A 251 2.86 15.10 -18.24
N ALA A 252 4.04 15.27 -18.85
CA ALA A 252 4.32 16.29 -19.84
C ALA A 252 4.67 15.68 -21.20
N THR A 253 4.21 16.28 -22.27
CA THR A 253 4.52 15.89 -23.64
C THR A 253 5.92 16.34 -24.08
N PRO A 254 6.56 15.66 -25.06
CA PRO A 254 7.84 16.11 -25.60
C PRO A 254 7.81 17.55 -26.14
N ALA A 255 6.67 18.03 -26.63
CA ALA A 255 6.53 19.38 -27.14
C ALA A 255 6.54 20.43 -26.01
N GLU A 256 5.87 20.16 -24.89
CA GLU A 256 5.86 21.01 -23.70
C GLU A 256 7.26 21.06 -23.07
N VAL A 257 7.92 19.91 -22.93
CA VAL A 257 9.27 19.82 -22.37
C VAL A 257 10.29 20.56 -23.26
N ARG A 258 10.24 20.41 -24.59
CA ARG A 258 11.12 21.16 -25.49
C ARG A 258 10.91 22.68 -25.40
N ARG A 259 9.66 23.11 -25.22
CA ARG A 259 9.34 24.55 -25.06
C ARG A 259 9.91 25.08 -23.73
N ALA A 260 9.81 24.32 -22.65
CA ALA A 260 10.38 24.71 -21.37
C ALA A 260 11.91 24.77 -21.42
N LEU A 261 12.56 23.84 -22.14
CA LEU A 261 14.01 23.77 -22.31
C LEU A 261 14.56 24.71 -23.38
N ASP A 262 13.85 25.78 -23.74
CA ASP A 262 14.33 26.73 -24.73
C ASP A 262 15.75 27.24 -24.39
N GLY A 263 16.68 27.12 -25.35
CA GLY A 263 18.09 27.41 -25.15
C GLY A 263 18.97 26.31 -24.53
N VAL A 264 18.39 25.18 -24.12
CA VAL A 264 19.14 24.01 -23.61
C VAL A 264 19.23 22.94 -24.71
N SER A 265 20.45 22.60 -25.12
CA SER A 265 20.64 21.51 -26.10
C SER A 265 20.35 20.15 -25.45
N ALA A 266 19.27 19.54 -25.86
CA ALA A 266 18.81 18.26 -25.31
C ALA A 266 18.11 17.39 -26.38
N ARG A 267 18.27 16.08 -26.25
CA ARG A 267 17.44 15.09 -26.96
C ARG A 267 16.21 14.79 -26.15
N VAL A 268 15.02 15.07 -26.69
CA VAL A 268 13.75 14.87 -26.00
C VAL A 268 12.91 13.88 -26.79
N TYR A 269 12.49 12.79 -26.15
CA TYR A 269 11.72 11.71 -26.76
C TYR A 269 10.80 11.03 -25.74
N GLU A 270 9.90 10.17 -26.20
CA GLU A 270 9.04 9.35 -25.34
C GLU A 270 9.64 7.96 -25.11
N ALA A 271 9.51 7.47 -23.89
CA ALA A 271 9.83 6.11 -23.48
C ALA A 271 8.65 5.46 -22.74
N PRO A 272 8.60 4.13 -22.60
CA PRO A 272 7.65 3.48 -21.71
C PRO A 272 7.79 4.03 -20.28
N ALA A 273 6.67 4.26 -19.61
CA ALA A 273 6.67 4.67 -18.21
C ALA A 273 7.02 3.49 -17.30
N THR A 274 7.58 3.79 -16.13
CA THR A 274 7.66 2.86 -15.01
C THR A 274 6.36 2.88 -14.21
N LEU A 275 6.18 1.93 -13.28
CA LEU A 275 5.03 1.94 -12.38
C LEU A 275 5.02 3.20 -11.50
N GLU A 276 6.19 3.67 -11.03
CA GLU A 276 6.33 4.88 -10.24
C GLU A 276 5.88 6.12 -11.02
N GLU A 277 6.29 6.24 -12.28
CA GLU A 277 5.89 7.35 -13.15
C GLU A 277 4.40 7.29 -13.50
N ARG A 278 3.86 6.08 -13.71
CA ARG A 278 2.43 5.88 -13.92
C ARG A 278 1.63 6.23 -12.67
N PHE A 279 2.07 5.80 -11.50
CA PHE A 279 1.49 6.19 -10.22
C PHE A 279 1.46 7.70 -10.07
N PHE A 280 2.57 8.36 -10.37
CA PHE A 280 2.65 9.82 -10.32
C PHE A 280 1.63 10.47 -11.27
N GLN A 281 1.54 10.00 -12.53
CA GLN A 281 0.54 10.49 -13.48
C GLN A 281 -0.91 10.34 -13.00
N LEU A 282 -1.21 9.22 -12.31
CA LEU A 282 -2.55 8.92 -11.77
C LEU A 282 -2.90 9.72 -10.51
N THR A 283 -1.89 10.19 -9.78
CA THR A 283 -2.08 10.90 -8.50
C THR A 283 -1.81 12.40 -8.59
N LEU A 284 -1.38 12.90 -9.75
CA LEU A 284 -1.32 14.33 -10.00
C LEU A 284 -2.73 14.92 -9.85
N PRO A 285 -2.89 16.05 -9.12
CA PRO A 285 -4.16 16.75 -9.14
C PRO A 285 -4.47 17.12 -10.60
N THR A 286 -5.61 16.64 -11.09
CA THR A 286 -6.15 17.13 -12.35
C THR A 286 -6.34 18.63 -12.15
N SER A 287 -5.56 19.44 -12.87
CA SER A 287 -5.75 20.88 -12.94
C SER A 287 -7.14 21.11 -13.57
N THR A 288 -8.16 21.11 -12.70
CA THR A 288 -9.46 21.65 -13.07
C THR A 288 -9.24 23.12 -13.26
N THR A 289 -9.20 23.56 -14.51
CA THR A 289 -9.33 24.94 -14.93
C THR A 289 -10.76 25.35 -14.53
N GLU A 290 -10.96 25.73 -13.28
CA GLU A 290 -12.06 26.62 -12.95
C GLU A 290 -11.53 28.03 -13.11
N GLU A 291 -11.79 28.62 -14.29
CA GLU A 291 -11.82 30.05 -14.43
C GLU A 291 -12.86 30.62 -13.44
N PRO A 292 -12.51 31.56 -12.57
CA PRO A 292 -13.51 32.28 -11.80
C PRO A 292 -14.29 33.19 -12.77
N ALA A 293 -15.61 32.98 -12.78
CA ALA A 293 -16.56 33.92 -13.38
C ALA A 293 -16.68 35.19 -12.54
#